data_389312e209bc4e9cf469cfa0fd6acd97
#
_entry.id   389312e209bc4e9cf469cfa0fd6acd97
#
_cell.length_a   1.000
_cell.length_b   1.000
_cell.length_c   1.000
_cell.angle_alpha   90.00
_cell.angle_beta   90.00
_cell.angle_gamma   90.00
#
_symmetry.space_group_name_H-M   'P 1'
#
loop_
_entity.id
_entity.type
_entity.pdbx_description
1 polymer ?
#
loop_
_entity_poly.entity_id
_entity_poly.type
_entity_poly.pdbx_seq_one_letter_code
_entity_poly.pdbx_strand_id
1 'polypeptide(L)'
;MTRAFGQFIWIPRAIGIDGEIIRLFDPVNHEECPPPANSALWNTSKIDRRWVRIRRPTIVVGGELTMDSLEVCLNRSTGISEAPLQLKSNCGTLVIDDFGRQKMSTDQLLNRWIVPLEKRYDYLNLPNGKKIQVPFDQLIVFSTNLEPRDLVDEAFLRRIPYKIEVVNPSEEEFRSLFKFMCPKLGFEYEEVPLDYLIETHYKAKNRPFRACQPRDLLTQVKNHCFYQKLTPRMTCEYFDLAVENYFAVM
;
A
#
# COMPACT_ATOMS: atom_id res chain seq x y z
N MET A 1 -4.62 8.99 10.21
CA MET A 1 -3.93 8.39 11.38
C MET A 1 -2.60 9.08 11.68
N THR A 2 -1.65 9.15 10.78
CA THR A 2 -0.31 9.72 10.99
C THR A 2 -0.30 11.14 11.55
N ARG A 3 -1.26 12.02 11.19
CA ARG A 3 -1.33 13.38 11.73
C ARG A 3 -1.74 13.46 13.21
N ALA A 4 -2.51 12.49 13.71
CA ALA A 4 -2.99 12.49 15.10
C ALA A 4 -2.02 11.81 16.07
N PHE A 5 -1.20 10.86 15.61
CA PHE A 5 -0.40 9.97 16.47
C PHE A 5 1.13 10.08 16.24
N GLY A 6 1.58 11.06 15.47
CA GLY A 6 2.99 11.23 15.11
C GLY A 6 3.47 10.25 14.03
N GLN A 7 4.59 10.59 13.40
CA GLN A 7 5.14 9.83 12.27
C GLN A 7 6.00 8.65 12.71
N PHE A 8 6.49 8.64 13.94
CA PHE A 8 7.49 7.68 14.42
C PHE A 8 6.98 6.95 15.64
N ILE A 9 7.40 5.70 15.77
CA ILE A 9 7.15 4.84 16.93
C ILE A 9 8.42 4.10 17.32
N TRP A 10 8.45 3.61 18.55
CA TRP A 10 9.48 2.71 19.03
C TRP A 10 8.92 1.30 19.08
N ILE A 11 9.64 0.34 18.51
CA ILE A 11 9.30 -1.08 18.59
C ILE A 11 10.50 -1.87 19.15
N PRO A 12 10.28 -2.99 19.84
CA PRO A 12 11.37 -3.90 20.19
C PRO A 12 11.90 -4.59 18.91
N ARG A 13 13.20 -4.86 18.85
CA ARG A 13 13.76 -5.63 17.73
C ARG A 13 13.27 -7.08 17.72
N ALA A 14 13.08 -7.64 18.90
CA ALA A 14 12.54 -8.98 19.09
C ALA A 14 11.76 -9.05 20.42
N ILE A 15 10.88 -10.04 20.51
CA ILE A 15 10.07 -10.33 21.67
C ILE A 15 10.47 -11.74 22.16
N GLY A 16 10.82 -11.86 23.44
CA GLY A 16 11.09 -13.15 24.07
C GLY A 16 9.88 -13.62 24.87
N ILE A 17 9.36 -14.81 24.58
CA ILE A 17 8.21 -15.40 25.27
C ILE A 17 8.48 -16.88 25.49
N ASP A 18 8.53 -17.32 26.76
CA ASP A 18 8.61 -18.75 27.11
C ASP A 18 9.76 -19.51 26.42
N GLY A 19 10.91 -18.86 26.27
CA GLY A 19 12.08 -19.43 25.62
C GLY A 19 12.11 -19.27 24.08
N GLU A 20 11.02 -18.84 23.47
CA GLU A 20 10.96 -18.49 22.06
C GLU A 20 11.37 -17.04 21.82
N ILE A 21 12.10 -16.79 20.72
CA ILE A 21 12.45 -15.45 20.27
C ILE A 21 11.72 -15.16 18.97
N ILE A 22 10.90 -14.12 18.97
CA ILE A 22 10.15 -13.68 17.81
C ILE A 22 10.74 -12.37 17.31
N ARG A 23 11.32 -12.34 16.13
CA ARG A 23 11.86 -11.14 15.49
C ARG A 23 10.70 -10.27 15.01
N LEU A 24 10.61 -9.03 15.53
CA LEU A 24 9.58 -8.08 15.16
C LEU A 24 10.10 -7.06 14.14
N PHE A 25 11.29 -6.50 14.40
CA PHE A 25 11.89 -5.55 13.46
C PHE A 25 12.34 -6.24 12.18
N ASP A 26 11.82 -5.77 11.07
CA ASP A 26 12.07 -6.29 9.73
C ASP A 26 12.48 -5.14 8.80
N PRO A 27 13.73 -5.06 8.35
CA PRO A 27 14.21 -3.97 7.49
C PRO A 27 13.47 -3.84 6.15
N VAL A 28 12.79 -4.90 5.70
CA VAL A 28 11.99 -4.87 4.47
C VAL A 28 10.70 -4.08 4.66
N ASN A 29 10.09 -4.22 5.84
CA ASN A 29 8.79 -3.63 6.17
C ASN A 29 8.89 -2.38 7.05
N HIS A 30 10.05 -2.14 7.68
CA HIS A 30 10.25 -1.07 8.65
C HIS A 30 11.40 -0.15 8.23
N GLU A 31 11.10 1.13 8.08
CA GLU A 31 12.10 2.18 7.86
C GLU A 31 12.67 2.62 9.22
N GLU A 32 13.92 2.24 9.52
CA GLU A 32 14.62 2.69 10.74
C GLU A 32 14.95 4.18 10.61
N CYS A 33 14.62 4.94 11.65
CA CYS A 33 14.85 6.37 11.69
C CYS A 33 15.67 6.72 12.93
N PRO A 34 16.87 7.27 12.79
CA PRO A 34 17.67 7.68 13.96
C PRO A 34 16.91 8.72 14.78
N PRO A 35 17.11 8.76 16.10
CA PRO A 35 16.56 9.81 16.94
C PRO A 35 17.11 11.17 16.51
N PRO A 36 16.35 12.28 16.67
CA PRO A 36 16.80 13.60 16.28
C PRO A 36 18.06 13.97 17.05
N ALA A 37 19.09 14.42 16.33
CA ALA A 37 20.43 14.73 16.88
C ALA A 37 20.42 15.83 17.96
N ASN A 38 19.40 16.68 18.01
CA ASN A 38 19.33 17.88 18.84
C ASN A 38 18.26 17.84 19.94
N SER A 39 17.77 16.69 20.35
CA SER A 39 16.89 16.69 21.50
C SER A 39 17.74 16.75 22.79
N ALA A 40 17.86 17.93 23.38
CA ALA A 40 18.52 18.16 24.67
C ALA A 40 18.00 17.24 25.81
N LEU A 41 16.85 16.62 25.60
CA LEU A 41 16.19 15.69 26.51
C LEU A 41 16.61 14.23 26.32
N TRP A 42 17.27 13.88 25.19
CA TRP A 42 17.63 12.49 24.88
C TRP A 42 19.15 12.35 24.71
N ASN A 43 19.80 11.88 25.76
CA ASN A 43 21.18 11.42 25.61
C ASN A 43 21.17 10.12 24.82
N THR A 44 21.52 10.17 23.52
CA THR A 44 21.52 9.03 22.59
C THR A 44 22.35 7.84 23.08
N SER A 45 23.32 8.09 23.97
CA SER A 45 24.13 7.03 24.59
C SER A 45 23.35 6.16 25.60
N LYS A 46 22.15 6.60 26.04
CA LYS A 46 21.28 5.88 27.00
C LYS A 46 20.12 5.15 26.34
N ILE A 47 19.98 5.20 25.01
CA ILE A 47 18.91 4.48 24.34
C ILE A 47 19.20 2.98 24.37
N ASP A 48 18.25 2.22 24.90
CA ASP A 48 18.33 0.77 24.93
C ASP A 48 18.31 0.22 23.49
N ARG A 49 19.40 -0.44 23.07
CA ARG A 49 19.57 -1.00 21.73
C ARG A 49 18.61 -2.15 21.39
N ARG A 50 17.88 -2.66 22.35
CA ARG A 50 16.79 -3.63 22.12
C ARG A 50 15.59 -2.99 21.42
N TRP A 51 15.47 -1.66 21.48
CA TRP A 51 14.44 -0.88 20.81
C TRP A 51 14.98 -0.20 19.57
N VAL A 52 14.12 -0.05 18.58
CA VAL A 52 14.40 0.67 17.35
C VAL A 52 13.29 1.69 17.07
N ARG A 53 13.71 2.89 16.71
CA ARG A 53 12.76 3.92 16.25
C ARG A 53 12.50 3.74 14.78
N ILE A 54 11.25 3.59 14.39
CA ILE A 54 10.84 3.41 13.01
C ILE A 54 9.81 4.47 12.61
N ARG A 55 9.72 4.73 11.31
CA ARG A 55 8.53 5.39 10.76
C ARG A 55 7.34 4.46 10.96
N ARG A 56 6.12 5.01 11.24
CA ARG A 56 4.92 4.16 11.32
C ARG A 56 4.82 3.30 10.10
N PRO A 57 4.74 1.97 10.23
CA PRO A 57 4.78 1.07 9.10
C PRO A 57 3.53 1.23 8.21
N THR A 58 3.74 1.14 6.91
CA THR A 58 2.67 0.91 5.94
C THR A 58 3.08 -0.31 5.15
N ILE A 59 2.50 -1.44 5.49
CA ILE A 59 2.79 -2.71 4.82
C ILE A 59 1.70 -2.93 3.77
N VAL A 60 2.12 -3.19 2.54
CA VAL A 60 1.23 -3.49 1.42
C VAL A 60 1.48 -4.92 1.01
N VAL A 61 0.42 -5.71 0.93
CA VAL A 61 0.44 -7.10 0.48
C VAL A 61 -0.63 -7.32 -0.57
N GLY A 62 -0.31 -8.08 -1.59
CA GLY A 62 -1.19 -8.36 -2.72
C GLY A 62 -1.51 -9.86 -2.85
N GLY A 63 -1.45 -10.35 -4.08
CA GLY A 63 -1.77 -11.75 -4.40
C GLY A 63 -0.85 -12.80 -3.76
N GLU A 64 0.33 -12.40 -3.27
CA GLU A 64 1.29 -13.28 -2.58
C GLU A 64 0.87 -13.65 -1.16
N LEU A 65 -0.11 -12.96 -0.57
CA LEU A 65 -0.56 -13.20 0.79
C LEU A 65 -1.03 -14.65 1.00
N THR A 66 -0.50 -15.29 2.02
CA THR A 66 -0.84 -16.66 2.44
C THR A 66 -1.20 -16.71 3.92
N MET A 67 -1.82 -17.80 4.39
CA MET A 67 -2.08 -18.02 5.81
C MET A 67 -0.80 -18.02 6.64
N ASP A 68 0.30 -18.57 6.12
CA ASP A 68 1.60 -18.61 6.81
C ASP A 68 2.14 -17.21 7.09
N SER A 69 1.84 -16.25 6.22
CA SER A 69 2.21 -14.84 6.43
C SER A 69 1.51 -14.19 7.63
N LEU A 70 0.42 -14.79 8.09
CA LEU A 70 -0.39 -14.35 9.22
C LEU A 70 -0.12 -15.15 10.51
N GLU A 71 0.81 -16.09 10.48
CA GLU A 71 1.20 -16.91 11.63
C GLU A 71 2.68 -16.70 11.97
N VAL A 72 3.07 -17.11 13.18
CA VAL A 72 4.48 -17.06 13.60
C VAL A 72 5.23 -18.18 12.89
N CYS A 73 6.23 -17.81 12.09
CA CYS A 73 7.04 -18.75 11.31
C CYS A 73 8.40 -18.98 11.94
N LEU A 74 8.72 -20.24 12.31
CA LEU A 74 10.03 -20.60 12.85
C LEU A 74 11.05 -20.77 11.71
N ASN A 75 12.11 -19.98 11.74
CA ASN A 75 13.28 -20.23 10.91
C ASN A 75 14.15 -21.30 11.57
N ARG A 76 14.08 -22.51 11.04
CA ARG A 76 14.78 -23.69 11.61
C ARG A 76 16.31 -23.55 11.60
N SER A 77 16.88 -22.74 10.72
CA SER A 77 18.35 -22.57 10.64
C SER A 77 18.88 -21.67 11.75
N THR A 78 18.10 -20.70 12.19
CA THR A 78 18.50 -19.74 13.22
C THR A 78 17.88 -20.00 14.59
N GLY A 79 16.83 -20.81 14.65
CA GLY A 79 16.01 -21.01 15.87
C GLY A 79 15.21 -19.78 16.28
N ILE A 80 15.10 -18.78 15.40
CA ILE A 80 14.38 -17.51 15.65
C ILE A 80 13.10 -17.51 14.83
N SER A 81 11.99 -17.17 15.46
CA SER A 81 10.70 -17.04 14.79
C SER A 81 10.52 -15.64 14.20
N GLU A 82 9.80 -15.57 13.09
CA GLU A 82 9.38 -14.31 12.46
C GLU A 82 7.99 -13.92 12.93
N ALA A 83 7.80 -12.65 13.24
CA ALA A 83 6.48 -12.10 13.53
C ALA A 83 5.62 -12.07 12.27
N PRO A 84 4.30 -12.34 12.38
CA PRO A 84 3.38 -12.22 11.25
C PRO A 84 3.16 -10.76 10.84
N LEU A 85 2.63 -10.58 9.63
CA LEU A 85 2.44 -9.25 9.02
C LEU A 85 1.60 -8.30 9.87
N GLN A 86 0.50 -8.80 10.46
CA GLN A 86 -0.37 -7.99 11.31
C GLN A 86 0.32 -7.54 12.61
N LEU A 87 1.30 -8.28 13.11
CA LEU A 87 2.09 -7.85 14.26
C LEU A 87 3.15 -6.81 13.85
N LYS A 88 3.78 -6.99 12.69
CA LYS A 88 4.74 -6.03 12.12
C LYS A 88 4.08 -4.69 11.76
N SER A 89 2.81 -4.70 11.34
CA SER A 89 2.06 -3.48 10.96
C SER A 89 1.37 -2.77 12.13
N ASN A 90 1.47 -3.29 13.35
CA ASN A 90 0.85 -2.67 14.52
C ASN A 90 1.25 -1.20 14.70
N CYS A 91 0.31 -0.38 15.16
CA CYS A 91 0.40 1.07 15.25
C CYS A 91 0.60 1.77 13.88
N GLY A 92 0.44 1.06 12.78
CA GLY A 92 0.59 1.55 11.41
C GLY A 92 -0.61 1.23 10.52
N THR A 93 -0.33 0.86 9.28
CA THR A 93 -1.34 0.51 8.27
C THR A 93 -0.96 -0.81 7.59
N LEU A 94 -1.93 -1.69 7.44
CA LEU A 94 -1.83 -2.88 6.61
C LEU A 94 -2.79 -2.74 5.44
N VAL A 95 -2.25 -2.72 4.23
CA VAL A 95 -3.03 -2.64 2.98
C VAL A 95 -3.04 -4.02 2.34
N ILE A 96 -4.22 -4.54 2.09
CA ILE A 96 -4.43 -5.75 1.30
C ILE A 96 -4.91 -5.31 -0.07
N ASP A 97 -3.99 -5.32 -1.00
CA ASP A 97 -4.25 -4.90 -2.37
C ASP A 97 -4.78 -6.06 -3.22
N ASP A 98 -5.56 -5.75 -4.24
CA ASP A 98 -6.25 -6.75 -5.07
C ASP A 98 -7.02 -7.81 -4.24
N PHE A 99 -7.71 -7.34 -3.16
CA PHE A 99 -8.42 -8.24 -2.25
C PHE A 99 -9.45 -9.10 -3.01
N GLY A 100 -9.39 -10.39 -2.77
CA GLY A 100 -10.14 -11.41 -3.52
C GLY A 100 -9.31 -12.14 -4.59
N ARG A 101 -8.05 -11.74 -4.80
CA ARG A 101 -7.12 -12.37 -5.75
C ARG A 101 -5.88 -12.99 -5.09
N GLN A 102 -5.89 -13.09 -3.76
CA GLN A 102 -4.83 -13.74 -2.99
C GLN A 102 -4.76 -15.25 -3.26
N LYS A 103 -3.61 -15.87 -2.93
CA LYS A 103 -3.45 -17.33 -2.98
C LYS A 103 -4.35 -18.06 -1.98
N MET A 104 -4.72 -17.40 -0.88
CA MET A 104 -5.69 -17.90 0.09
C MET A 104 -7.10 -17.45 -0.29
N SER A 105 -8.12 -18.20 0.10
CA SER A 105 -9.50 -17.77 -0.12
C SER A 105 -9.86 -16.57 0.77
N THR A 106 -10.77 -15.73 0.28
CA THR A 106 -11.32 -14.61 1.06
C THR A 106 -11.91 -15.10 2.38
N ASP A 107 -12.66 -16.19 2.35
CA ASP A 107 -13.28 -16.78 3.55
C ASP A 107 -12.26 -17.16 4.62
N GLN A 108 -11.12 -17.76 4.22
CA GLN A 108 -10.05 -18.11 5.15
C GLN A 108 -9.48 -16.87 5.85
N LEU A 109 -9.16 -15.82 5.06
CA LEU A 109 -8.64 -14.57 5.61
C LEU A 109 -9.66 -13.91 6.55
N LEU A 110 -10.91 -13.87 6.12
CA LEU A 110 -11.98 -13.24 6.86
C LEU A 110 -12.24 -13.96 8.18
N ASN A 111 -12.36 -15.29 8.15
CA ASN A 111 -12.55 -16.11 9.36
C ASN A 111 -11.37 -15.93 10.33
N ARG A 112 -10.14 -15.82 9.82
CA ARG A 112 -8.93 -15.57 10.63
C ARG A 112 -9.00 -14.22 11.35
N TRP A 113 -9.66 -13.20 10.73
CA TRP A 113 -9.64 -11.82 11.23
C TRP A 113 -10.97 -11.35 11.85
N ILE A 114 -11.98 -12.20 11.98
CA ILE A 114 -13.22 -11.85 12.67
C ILE A 114 -12.93 -11.29 14.06
N VAL A 115 -12.16 -12.03 14.86
CA VAL A 115 -11.85 -11.64 16.25
C VAL A 115 -10.91 -10.41 16.29
N PRO A 116 -9.80 -10.37 15.54
CA PRO A 116 -8.93 -9.19 15.49
C PRO A 116 -9.63 -7.89 15.12
N LEU A 117 -10.47 -7.90 14.10
CA LEU A 117 -11.19 -6.71 13.66
C LEU A 117 -12.22 -6.22 14.70
N GLU A 118 -12.88 -7.15 15.41
CA GLU A 118 -13.89 -6.82 16.40
C GLU A 118 -13.30 -6.46 17.77
N LYS A 119 -12.33 -7.26 18.25
CA LYS A 119 -11.83 -7.20 19.63
C LYS A 119 -10.51 -6.45 19.78
N ARG A 120 -9.85 -6.10 18.66
CA ARG A 120 -8.57 -5.39 18.66
C ARG A 120 -7.41 -6.14 19.31
N TYR A 121 -7.49 -7.47 19.35
CA TYR A 121 -6.39 -8.35 19.69
C TYR A 121 -6.43 -9.59 18.79
N ASP A 122 -5.28 -10.24 18.66
CA ASP A 122 -5.12 -11.48 17.92
C ASP A 122 -4.51 -12.57 18.79
N TYR A 123 -4.74 -13.82 18.42
CA TYR A 123 -4.11 -14.99 19.02
C TYR A 123 -3.13 -15.60 18.03
N LEU A 124 -1.87 -15.71 18.43
CA LEU A 124 -0.82 -16.33 17.66
C LEU A 124 -0.41 -17.65 18.30
N ASN A 125 -0.21 -18.66 17.46
CA ASN A 125 0.32 -19.94 17.89
C ASN A 125 1.85 -19.90 17.79
N LEU A 126 2.54 -20.26 18.89
CA LEU A 126 3.98 -20.38 18.91
C LEU A 126 4.42 -21.78 18.43
N PRO A 127 5.65 -21.94 17.92
CA PRO A 127 6.18 -23.24 17.49
C PRO A 127 6.18 -24.31 18.59
N ASN A 128 6.26 -23.89 19.87
CA ASN A 128 6.17 -24.77 21.04
C ASN A 128 4.73 -25.19 21.40
N GLY A 129 3.73 -24.83 20.57
CA GLY A 129 2.31 -25.14 20.78
C GLY A 129 1.56 -24.21 21.72
N LYS A 130 2.23 -23.24 22.37
CA LYS A 130 1.57 -22.25 23.20
C LYS A 130 0.86 -21.20 22.34
N LYS A 131 -0.20 -20.62 22.90
CA LYS A 131 -0.96 -19.52 22.30
C LYS A 131 -0.72 -18.24 23.08
N ILE A 132 -0.42 -17.17 22.37
CA ILE A 132 -0.24 -15.84 22.95
C ILE A 132 -1.28 -14.86 22.40
N GLN A 133 -1.69 -13.92 23.23
CA GLN A 133 -2.53 -12.80 22.81
C GLN A 133 -1.64 -11.60 22.52
N VAL A 134 -1.86 -10.97 21.36
CA VAL A 134 -1.13 -9.77 20.91
C VAL A 134 -2.12 -8.66 20.56
N PRO A 135 -1.74 -7.38 20.67
CA PRO A 135 -2.57 -6.29 20.22
C PRO A 135 -2.73 -6.32 18.70
N PHE A 136 -3.90 -5.88 18.21
CA PHE A 136 -4.23 -5.70 16.80
C PHE A 136 -4.67 -4.25 16.59
N ASP A 137 -3.70 -3.34 16.70
CA ASP A 137 -3.94 -1.90 16.72
C ASP A 137 -3.36 -1.23 15.48
N GLN A 138 -4.06 -1.40 14.36
CA GLN A 138 -3.65 -0.91 13.05
C GLN A 138 -4.86 -0.49 12.21
N LEU A 139 -4.62 0.35 11.21
CA LEU A 139 -5.58 0.62 10.16
C LEU A 139 -5.45 -0.48 9.09
N ILE A 140 -6.55 -1.18 8.84
CA ILE A 140 -6.61 -2.12 7.72
C ILE A 140 -7.33 -1.47 6.55
N VAL A 141 -6.76 -1.59 5.37
CA VAL A 141 -7.32 -1.11 4.10
C VAL A 141 -7.40 -2.29 3.14
N PHE A 142 -8.59 -2.60 2.68
CA PHE A 142 -8.81 -3.56 1.60
C PHE A 142 -9.02 -2.77 0.31
N SER A 143 -8.20 -3.04 -0.70
CA SER A 143 -8.35 -2.49 -2.05
C SER A 143 -8.81 -3.60 -2.98
N THR A 144 -9.86 -3.36 -3.74
CA THR A 144 -10.42 -4.36 -4.65
C THR A 144 -11.10 -3.69 -5.83
N ASN A 145 -11.13 -4.37 -6.96
CA ASN A 145 -11.92 -4.00 -8.15
C ASN A 145 -13.18 -4.87 -8.31
N LEU A 146 -13.49 -5.70 -7.31
CA LEU A 146 -14.69 -6.53 -7.25
C LEU A 146 -15.76 -5.85 -6.40
N GLU A 147 -17.02 -6.17 -6.68
CA GLU A 147 -18.12 -5.70 -5.86
C GLU A 147 -18.01 -6.29 -4.44
N PRO A 148 -18.16 -5.47 -3.38
CA PRO A 148 -18.04 -5.97 -2.00
C PRO A 148 -18.98 -7.14 -1.66
N ARG A 149 -20.13 -7.21 -2.32
CA ARG A 149 -21.13 -8.28 -2.12
C ARG A 149 -20.68 -9.62 -2.70
N ASP A 150 -19.83 -9.58 -3.73
CA ASP A 150 -19.32 -10.79 -4.38
C ASP A 150 -18.11 -11.36 -3.65
N LEU A 151 -17.51 -10.55 -2.77
CA LEU A 151 -16.29 -10.90 -2.06
C LEU A 151 -16.53 -11.54 -0.72
N VAL A 152 -17.54 -11.06 0.01
CA VAL A 152 -17.68 -11.35 1.43
C VAL A 152 -19.15 -11.33 1.88
N ASP A 153 -19.42 -12.06 2.95
CA ASP A 153 -20.73 -12.06 3.58
C ASP A 153 -21.05 -10.71 4.28
N GLU A 154 -22.32 -10.50 4.55
CA GLU A 154 -22.81 -9.30 5.20
C GLU A 154 -22.27 -9.15 6.65
N ALA A 155 -21.99 -10.26 7.31
CA ALA A 155 -21.44 -10.26 8.66
C ALA A 155 -20.03 -9.68 8.71
N PHE A 156 -19.22 -9.93 7.68
CA PHE A 156 -17.90 -9.33 7.58
C PHE A 156 -17.97 -7.85 7.16
N LEU A 157 -18.84 -7.52 6.20
CA LEU A 157 -19.01 -6.14 5.73
C LEU A 157 -19.36 -5.17 6.87
N ARG A 158 -20.05 -5.64 7.91
CA ARG A 158 -20.34 -4.83 9.10
C ARG A 158 -19.12 -4.48 9.94
N ARG A 159 -18.02 -5.26 9.82
CA ARG A 159 -16.74 -5.03 10.53
C ARG A 159 -15.81 -4.08 9.80
N ILE A 160 -16.12 -3.75 8.55
CA ILE A 160 -15.45 -2.71 7.77
C ILE A 160 -16.33 -1.46 7.78
N PRO A 161 -16.08 -0.50 8.68
CA PRO A 161 -17.02 0.61 8.89
C PRO A 161 -17.03 1.62 7.73
N TYR A 162 -15.95 1.71 6.97
CA TYR A 162 -15.82 2.65 5.85
C TYR A 162 -15.70 1.91 4.54
N LYS A 163 -16.59 2.20 3.61
CA LYS A 163 -16.59 1.71 2.24
C LYS A 163 -16.52 2.92 1.34
N ILE A 164 -15.46 3.01 0.53
CA ILE A 164 -15.18 4.15 -0.33
C ILE A 164 -15.15 3.64 -1.76
N GLU A 165 -16.12 4.07 -2.54
CA GLU A 165 -16.11 3.82 -3.97
C GLU A 165 -15.20 4.84 -4.66
N VAL A 166 -14.26 4.35 -5.47
CA VAL A 166 -13.39 5.19 -6.30
C VAL A 166 -13.95 5.19 -7.72
N VAL A 167 -14.74 6.21 -8.01
CA VAL A 167 -15.35 6.39 -9.33
C VAL A 167 -14.36 6.92 -10.35
N ASN A 168 -14.68 6.75 -11.63
CA ASN A 168 -13.91 7.37 -12.70
C ASN A 168 -14.01 8.90 -12.61
N PRO A 169 -12.92 9.63 -12.91
CA PRO A 169 -12.92 11.08 -12.87
C PRO A 169 -13.82 11.71 -13.93
N SER A 170 -14.41 12.84 -13.60
CA SER A 170 -15.03 13.73 -14.59
C SER A 170 -13.96 14.33 -15.54
N GLU A 171 -14.39 14.95 -16.64
CA GLU A 171 -13.44 15.64 -17.53
C GLU A 171 -12.66 16.74 -16.81
N GLU A 172 -13.29 17.51 -15.93
CA GLU A 172 -12.63 18.56 -15.15
C GLU A 172 -11.57 18.00 -14.20
N GLU A 173 -11.89 16.90 -13.53
CA GLU A 173 -10.94 16.20 -12.66
C GLU A 173 -9.80 15.59 -13.46
N PHE A 174 -10.08 15.03 -14.64
CA PHE A 174 -9.08 14.48 -15.55
C PHE A 174 -8.10 15.57 -16.01
N ARG A 175 -8.59 16.75 -16.39
CA ARG A 175 -7.77 17.92 -16.72
C ARG A 175 -6.91 18.38 -15.52
N SER A 176 -7.50 18.38 -14.34
CA SER A 176 -6.80 18.72 -13.10
C SER A 176 -5.67 17.73 -12.78
N LEU A 177 -5.88 16.44 -13.06
CA LEU A 177 -4.85 15.41 -12.93
C LEU A 177 -3.68 15.64 -13.91
N PHE A 178 -3.94 16.04 -15.15
CA PHE A 178 -2.87 16.43 -16.08
C PHE A 178 -2.07 17.63 -15.55
N LYS A 179 -2.76 18.69 -15.12
CA LYS A 179 -2.09 19.87 -14.50
C LYS A 179 -1.20 19.49 -13.31
N PHE A 180 -1.64 18.53 -12.50
CA PHE A 180 -0.87 18.05 -11.35
C PHE A 180 0.32 17.15 -11.74
N MET A 181 0.16 16.34 -12.80
CA MET A 181 1.17 15.37 -13.21
C MET A 181 2.26 15.97 -14.08
N CYS A 182 1.94 16.96 -14.92
CA CYS A 182 2.89 17.59 -15.84
C CYS A 182 4.19 18.03 -15.14
N PRO A 183 4.17 18.88 -14.10
CA PRO A 183 5.40 19.34 -13.46
C PRO A 183 6.17 18.20 -12.78
N LYS A 184 5.50 17.17 -12.28
CA LYS A 184 6.14 16.01 -11.66
C LYS A 184 6.92 15.15 -12.64
N LEU A 185 6.48 15.10 -13.90
CA LEU A 185 7.12 14.34 -14.95
C LEU A 185 8.06 15.20 -15.83
N GLY A 186 8.14 16.51 -15.56
CA GLY A 186 8.99 17.43 -16.29
C GLY A 186 8.37 17.99 -17.57
N PHE A 187 7.04 18.09 -17.62
CA PHE A 187 6.30 18.72 -18.71
C PHE A 187 5.82 20.12 -18.32
N GLU A 188 5.78 21.01 -19.30
CA GLU A 188 4.94 22.19 -19.23
C GLU A 188 3.50 21.78 -19.62
N TYR A 189 2.53 22.32 -18.86
CA TYR A 189 1.13 22.04 -19.18
C TYR A 189 0.66 22.91 -20.35
N GLU A 190 0.14 22.27 -21.38
CA GLU A 190 -0.43 22.91 -22.55
C GLU A 190 -1.89 22.48 -22.73
N GLU A 191 -2.80 23.43 -22.89
CA GLU A 191 -4.23 23.17 -22.97
C GLU A 191 -4.63 22.59 -24.33
N VAL A 192 -4.09 23.13 -25.43
CA VAL A 192 -4.45 22.74 -26.79
C VAL A 192 -4.20 21.26 -27.08
N PRO A 193 -3.02 20.67 -26.78
CA PRO A 193 -2.82 19.22 -26.98
C PRO A 193 -3.71 18.37 -26.09
N LEU A 194 -4.05 18.85 -24.88
CA LEU A 194 -4.95 18.12 -23.98
C LEU A 194 -6.40 18.14 -24.51
N ASP A 195 -6.86 19.29 -25.05
CA ASP A 195 -8.17 19.38 -25.71
C ASP A 195 -8.25 18.41 -26.89
N TYR A 196 -7.22 18.40 -27.73
CA TYR A 196 -7.12 17.45 -28.82
C TYR A 196 -7.22 15.99 -28.34
N LEU A 197 -6.45 15.64 -27.31
CA LEU A 197 -6.49 14.30 -26.71
C LEU A 197 -7.90 13.93 -26.25
N ILE A 198 -8.57 14.82 -25.53
CA ILE A 198 -9.91 14.58 -24.99
C ILE A 198 -10.94 14.44 -26.11
N GLU A 199 -10.98 15.36 -27.05
CA GLU A 199 -11.98 15.33 -28.13
C GLU A 199 -11.76 14.14 -29.08
N THR A 200 -10.52 13.91 -29.53
CA THR A 200 -10.23 12.92 -30.57
C THR A 200 -10.19 11.50 -30.03
N HIS A 201 -9.61 11.30 -28.84
CA HIS A 201 -9.30 9.96 -28.34
C HIS A 201 -10.23 9.48 -27.24
N TYR A 202 -10.91 10.37 -26.55
CA TYR A 202 -11.86 9.99 -25.49
C TYR A 202 -13.30 10.19 -25.96
N LYS A 203 -13.74 11.40 -26.26
CA LYS A 203 -15.13 11.67 -26.64
C LYS A 203 -15.52 10.99 -27.94
N ALA A 204 -14.73 11.16 -28.99
CA ALA A 204 -15.01 10.56 -30.31
C ALA A 204 -15.06 9.03 -30.26
N LYS A 205 -14.35 8.40 -29.33
CA LYS A 205 -14.30 6.94 -29.18
C LYS A 205 -15.10 6.43 -27.96
N ASN A 206 -15.86 7.31 -27.30
CA ASN A 206 -16.65 7.01 -26.10
C ASN A 206 -15.86 6.25 -25.03
N ARG A 207 -14.62 6.68 -24.78
CA ARG A 207 -13.74 6.07 -23.76
C ARG A 207 -13.95 6.72 -22.40
N PRO A 208 -14.03 5.94 -21.31
CA PRO A 208 -14.09 6.49 -19.98
C PRO A 208 -12.74 7.09 -19.57
N PHE A 209 -12.78 8.21 -18.86
CA PHE A 209 -11.61 8.75 -18.18
C PHE A 209 -11.23 7.86 -16.98
N ARG A 210 -9.93 7.65 -16.79
CA ARG A 210 -9.40 6.92 -15.63
C ARG A 210 -8.29 7.72 -14.96
N ALA A 211 -8.24 7.71 -13.63
CA ALA A 211 -7.28 8.50 -12.85
C ALA A 211 -5.80 8.13 -13.11
N CYS A 212 -5.51 6.91 -13.57
CA CYS A 212 -4.14 6.48 -13.91
C CYS A 212 -3.67 7.02 -15.28
N GLN A 213 -4.58 7.26 -16.21
CA GLN A 213 -4.25 7.57 -17.62
C GLN A 213 -3.40 8.84 -17.80
N PRO A 214 -3.60 9.96 -17.10
CA PRO A 214 -2.74 11.13 -17.25
C PRO A 214 -1.27 10.81 -16.96
N ARG A 215 -0.97 10.08 -15.89
CA ARG A 215 0.38 9.64 -15.58
C ARG A 215 0.94 8.71 -16.65
N ASP A 216 0.15 7.73 -17.05
CA ASP A 216 0.60 6.66 -17.94
C ASP A 216 0.85 7.20 -19.36
N LEU A 217 -0.03 8.05 -19.87
CA LEU A 217 0.15 8.70 -21.19
C LEU A 217 1.36 9.65 -21.19
N LEU A 218 1.48 10.51 -20.17
CA LEU A 218 2.65 11.40 -20.05
C LEU A 218 3.95 10.60 -19.90
N THR A 219 3.93 9.47 -19.21
CA THR A 219 5.10 8.60 -19.09
C THR A 219 5.49 8.00 -20.43
N GLN A 220 4.52 7.58 -21.26
CA GLN A 220 4.81 7.07 -22.62
C GLN A 220 5.38 8.17 -23.51
N VAL A 221 4.79 9.38 -23.49
CA VAL A 221 5.35 10.53 -24.22
C VAL A 221 6.78 10.82 -23.76
N LYS A 222 7.03 10.83 -22.45
CA LYS A 222 8.38 11.04 -21.90
C LYS A 222 9.38 10.00 -22.39
N ASN A 223 9.00 8.73 -22.38
CA ASN A 223 9.84 7.63 -22.84
C ASN A 223 10.14 7.75 -24.34
N HIS A 224 9.13 8.10 -25.14
CA HIS A 224 9.32 8.36 -26.57
C HIS A 224 10.31 9.52 -26.82
N CYS A 225 10.10 10.66 -26.14
CA CYS A 225 11.02 11.80 -26.26
C CYS A 225 12.44 11.44 -25.82
N PHE A 226 12.60 10.69 -24.73
CA PHE A 226 13.90 10.22 -24.26
C PHE A 226 14.60 9.34 -25.31
N TYR A 227 13.86 8.38 -25.88
CA TYR A 227 14.40 7.51 -26.94
C TYR A 227 14.86 8.31 -28.18
N GLN A 228 14.07 9.31 -28.56
CA GLN A 228 14.38 10.18 -29.72
C GLN A 228 15.39 11.32 -29.39
N LYS A 229 15.85 11.40 -28.13
CA LYS A 229 16.73 12.49 -27.62
C LYS A 229 16.09 13.88 -27.76
N LEU A 230 14.79 13.97 -27.58
CA LEU A 230 13.98 15.20 -27.63
C LEU A 230 13.60 15.66 -26.21
N THR A 231 13.30 16.95 -26.09
CA THR A 231 12.75 17.49 -24.84
C THR A 231 11.28 17.07 -24.69
N PRO A 232 10.87 16.56 -23.51
CA PRO A 232 9.48 16.18 -23.27
C PRO A 232 8.53 17.39 -23.43
N ARG A 233 7.57 17.26 -24.33
CA ARG A 233 6.51 18.27 -24.60
C ARG A 233 5.19 17.57 -24.82
N MET A 234 4.10 18.28 -24.54
CA MET A 234 2.76 17.84 -24.88
C MET A 234 2.49 18.26 -26.34
N THR A 235 2.37 17.30 -27.24
CA THR A 235 1.97 17.56 -28.64
C THR A 235 0.89 16.58 -29.06
N CYS A 236 0.08 16.95 -30.05
CA CYS A 236 -0.96 16.07 -30.58
C CYS A 236 -0.36 14.75 -31.10
N GLU A 237 0.74 14.82 -31.86
CA GLU A 237 1.43 13.65 -32.41
C GLU A 237 1.93 12.68 -31.31
N TYR A 238 2.46 13.22 -30.23
CA TYR A 238 2.96 12.38 -29.14
C TYR A 238 1.81 11.74 -28.34
N PHE A 239 0.68 12.44 -28.24
CA PHE A 239 -0.52 11.83 -27.66
C PHE A 239 -1.11 10.76 -28.58
N ASP A 240 -1.09 10.93 -29.91
CA ASP A 240 -1.53 9.89 -30.85
C ASP A 240 -0.72 8.61 -30.64
N LEU A 241 0.61 8.72 -30.61
CA LEU A 241 1.51 7.59 -30.36
C LEU A 241 1.27 6.94 -28.98
N ALA A 242 1.13 7.76 -27.95
CA ALA A 242 0.91 7.26 -26.59
C ALA A 242 -0.45 6.54 -26.48
N VAL A 243 -1.48 7.09 -27.09
CA VAL A 243 -2.83 6.50 -27.10
C VAL A 243 -2.87 5.21 -27.91
N GLU A 244 -2.23 5.18 -29.08
CA GLU A 244 -2.13 3.98 -29.89
C GLU A 244 -1.50 2.83 -29.09
N ASN A 245 -0.38 3.08 -28.42
CA ASN A 245 0.29 2.09 -27.59
C ASN A 245 -0.52 1.70 -26.34
N TYR A 246 -1.12 2.69 -25.67
CA TYR A 246 -1.85 2.46 -24.41
C TYR A 246 -3.13 1.65 -24.60
N PHE A 247 -3.83 1.90 -25.70
CA PHE A 247 -5.10 1.24 -26.04
C PHE A 247 -4.97 0.18 -27.14
N ALA A 248 -3.75 -0.20 -27.49
CA ALA A 248 -3.53 -1.33 -28.39
C ALA A 248 -4.21 -2.57 -27.80
N VAL A 249 -5.11 -3.16 -28.55
CA VAL A 249 -5.69 -4.46 -28.24
C VAL A 249 -4.69 -5.48 -28.77
N MET A 250 -4.02 -6.18 -27.87
CA MET A 250 -3.22 -7.35 -28.23
C MET A 250 -4.12 -8.55 -28.45
#